data_84eb58595a20d205473d4dac78ea7480
#
_entry.id   84eb58595a20d205473d4dac78ea7480
#
_cell.length_a   1.000
_cell.length_b   1.000
_cell.length_c   1.000
_cell.angle_alpha   90.00
_cell.angle_beta   90.00
_cell.angle_gamma   90.00
#
_symmetry.space_group_name_H-M   'P 1'
#
loop_
_entity.id
_entity.type
_entity.pdbx_description
1 polymer ?
#
loop_
_entity_poly.entity_id
_entity_poly.type
_entity_poly.pdbx_seq_one_letter_code
_entity_poly.pdbx_strand_id
1 'polypeptide(L)'
;RGIPVDPHPKFPDKSALEVILTTLHSGGKFEQGAYQTAGGLHGVGVSVVNALSDDMVVEVARDRQLYRQSFSRGFPQGPLESLGPVQNRRGTRIRFHPDPQIFGDKMVLKASRLYRMARSKAYLFPGVEIRWRIDPALATDDTPAEAVLHFPGGLADFLVATLGEQTVVAPEAFAGRVELPDNRGRVEWALQWLEYGDGWTSSYCNTIPTPMGGSHENGFRSAISRGLKAYGELTANKRAAQVTADDALAGTTALLSVFIPDPQFQGQTKEKLATPEATRLVEATVKDHFDHFLSAAPKVAERLLENAIDRAEERLRRRKEKEVGRKTATRKLRLPGKLADCSAREREDTELFIVEGDSAGGSAKSARKRETQAVLPLRGKILNVMSAGADKLAQNQELADLSLALGCGTGSRFNEDDLRYGKIIIMTDADVDGAHIAALLMTFFFQEMPGLVDLGRLYLACPPLYRLSQGGRTAYAIDDAHREQLMAGEFSGRGKVEVSRFKGLGEMPPQQLRDTTMNPAKRKLLRVDIPAEARADTINLVERLMGRKPEKRLEFIQQHARFVQDVDI
;
A
#
# COMPACT_ATOMS: atom_id res chain seq x y z
N ARG A 1 15.05 -31.58 7.12
CA ARG A 1 14.78 -32.69 8.06
C ARG A 1 13.32 -33.17 7.97
N GLY A 2 12.37 -32.38 7.73
CA GLY A 2 10.93 -32.66 7.90
C GLY A 2 10.41 -32.22 9.29
N ILE A 3 9.10 -31.96 9.37
CA ILE A 3 8.43 -31.61 10.63
C ILE A 3 8.59 -32.79 11.61
N PRO A 4 8.80 -32.57 12.93
CA PRO A 4 8.83 -33.62 13.92
C PRO A 4 7.51 -34.41 13.96
N VAL A 5 7.60 -35.74 14.08
CA VAL A 5 6.47 -36.66 14.13
C VAL A 5 6.34 -37.36 15.50
N ASP A 6 7.34 -37.16 16.34
CA ASP A 6 7.38 -37.70 17.70
C ASP A 6 6.26 -37.12 18.56
N PRO A 7 5.87 -37.76 19.66
CA PRO A 7 4.92 -37.21 20.63
C PRO A 7 5.36 -35.83 21.11
N HIS A 8 4.40 -34.88 21.20
CA HIS A 8 4.72 -33.52 21.61
C HIS A 8 4.98 -33.45 23.12
N PRO A 9 6.07 -32.77 23.59
CA PRO A 9 6.40 -32.76 25.03
C PRO A 9 5.29 -32.27 25.96
N LYS A 10 4.48 -31.31 25.52
CA LYS A 10 3.37 -30.75 26.30
C LYS A 10 2.03 -31.45 26.04
N PHE A 11 1.92 -32.27 25.00
CA PHE A 11 0.72 -32.99 24.58
C PHE A 11 1.11 -34.42 24.17
N PRO A 12 1.39 -35.32 25.12
CA PRO A 12 1.93 -36.64 24.83
C PRO A 12 1.04 -37.52 23.94
N ASP A 13 -0.26 -37.26 23.96
CA ASP A 13 -1.26 -37.98 23.16
C ASP A 13 -1.32 -37.53 21.70
N LYS A 14 -0.58 -36.48 21.35
CA LYS A 14 -0.54 -35.89 20.01
C LYS A 14 0.86 -35.86 19.45
N SER A 15 0.99 -36.10 18.16
CA SER A 15 2.27 -35.88 17.46
C SER A 15 2.63 -34.39 17.41
N ALA A 16 3.91 -34.07 17.37
CA ALA A 16 4.37 -32.69 17.17
C ALA A 16 3.82 -32.10 15.85
N LEU A 17 3.67 -32.93 14.80
CA LEU A 17 3.03 -32.54 13.55
C LEU A 17 1.59 -32.04 13.78
N GLU A 18 0.78 -32.82 14.49
CA GLU A 18 -0.62 -32.48 14.79
C GLU A 18 -0.71 -31.17 15.59
N VAL A 19 0.11 -31.03 16.63
CA VAL A 19 0.13 -29.81 17.46
C VAL A 19 0.49 -28.58 16.64
N ILE A 20 1.51 -28.65 15.78
CA ILE A 20 1.93 -27.53 14.91
C ILE A 20 0.81 -27.12 13.95
N LEU A 21 0.02 -28.05 13.47
CA LEU A 21 -1.04 -27.78 12.49
C LEU A 21 -2.39 -27.40 13.11
N THR A 22 -2.64 -27.75 14.37
CA THR A 22 -3.94 -27.54 15.01
C THR A 22 -3.92 -26.55 16.18
N THR A 23 -2.74 -26.14 16.63
CA THR A 23 -2.62 -25.27 17.80
C THR A 23 -1.90 -23.97 17.42
N LEU A 24 -2.49 -22.83 17.79
CA LEU A 24 -1.88 -21.52 17.60
C LEU A 24 -0.64 -21.37 18.52
N HIS A 25 0.34 -20.61 18.07
CA HIS A 25 1.56 -20.30 18.84
C HIS A 25 2.40 -21.54 19.26
N SER A 26 2.29 -22.64 18.53
CA SER A 26 2.99 -23.90 18.83
C SER A 26 4.27 -24.14 18.02
N GLY A 27 4.71 -23.16 17.23
CA GLY A 27 5.92 -23.29 16.41
C GLY A 27 7.21 -23.14 17.21
N GLY A 28 8.28 -23.88 16.84
CA GLY A 28 9.60 -23.84 17.47
C GLY A 28 10.34 -22.48 17.42
N LYS A 29 9.70 -21.45 16.86
CA LYS A 29 10.24 -20.08 16.81
C LYS A 29 10.14 -19.33 18.14
N PHE A 30 9.41 -19.86 19.10
CA PHE A 30 9.29 -19.29 20.46
C PHE A 30 10.40 -19.76 21.42
N GLU A 31 11.23 -20.74 21.02
CA GLU A 31 12.40 -21.11 21.80
C GLU A 31 13.53 -20.09 21.55
N GLN A 32 13.94 -19.41 22.61
CA GLN A 32 15.03 -18.45 22.57
C GLN A 32 16.29 -19.07 21.98
N GLY A 33 16.79 -18.51 20.86
CA GLY A 33 18.05 -18.90 20.22
C GLY A 33 17.93 -19.78 18.97
N ALA A 34 16.79 -20.41 18.67
CA ALA A 34 16.65 -21.27 17.48
C ALA A 34 16.44 -20.50 16.17
N TYR A 35 15.82 -19.31 16.21
CA TYR A 35 15.50 -18.48 15.06
C TYR A 35 15.59 -17.00 15.43
N GLN A 36 16.73 -16.38 15.20
CA GLN A 36 16.96 -14.98 15.56
C GLN A 36 16.29 -13.97 14.60
N THR A 37 16.05 -14.37 13.35
CA THR A 37 15.49 -13.50 12.32
C THR A 37 14.47 -14.28 11.47
N ALA A 38 13.24 -14.38 11.94
CA ALA A 38 12.19 -15.11 11.23
C ALA A 38 11.12 -14.16 10.68
N GLY A 39 10.65 -14.38 9.44
CA GLY A 39 9.54 -13.61 8.83
C GLY A 39 8.19 -13.82 9.50
N GLY A 40 7.98 -14.97 10.16
CA GLY A 40 6.75 -15.26 10.92
C GLY A 40 7.02 -15.18 12.42
N LEU A 41 6.46 -14.16 13.08
CA LEU A 41 6.67 -13.88 14.51
C LEU A 41 5.64 -14.57 15.41
N HIS A 42 4.50 -15.02 14.88
CA HIS A 42 3.37 -15.46 15.69
C HIS A 42 3.15 -16.98 15.73
N GLY A 43 3.85 -17.78 14.90
CA GLY A 43 3.72 -19.24 14.88
C GLY A 43 2.32 -19.76 14.53
N VAL A 44 1.55 -18.96 13.75
CA VAL A 44 0.16 -19.30 13.39
C VAL A 44 -0.03 -19.61 11.90
N GLY A 45 0.96 -19.40 11.04
CA GLY A 45 0.77 -19.45 9.60
C GLY A 45 0.21 -20.77 9.08
N VAL A 46 0.82 -21.90 9.46
CA VAL A 46 0.40 -23.21 8.95
C VAL A 46 -0.90 -23.69 9.60
N SER A 47 -1.15 -23.38 10.86
CA SER A 47 -2.41 -23.72 11.54
C SER A 47 -3.59 -22.90 10.99
N VAL A 48 -3.36 -21.65 10.59
CA VAL A 48 -4.37 -20.83 9.90
C VAL A 48 -4.66 -21.39 8.50
N VAL A 49 -3.64 -21.80 7.72
CA VAL A 49 -3.88 -22.45 6.41
C VAL A 49 -4.70 -23.72 6.59
N ASN A 50 -4.42 -24.53 7.62
CA ASN A 50 -5.23 -25.71 7.96
C ASN A 50 -6.68 -25.33 8.30
N ALA A 51 -6.89 -24.32 9.13
CA ALA A 51 -8.24 -23.88 9.52
C ALA A 51 -9.07 -23.35 8.33
N LEU A 52 -8.39 -22.78 7.34
CA LEU A 52 -9.00 -22.21 6.12
C LEU A 52 -9.05 -23.21 4.94
N SER A 53 -8.78 -24.49 5.18
CA SER A 53 -8.78 -25.54 4.16
C SER A 53 -9.82 -26.62 4.47
N ASP A 54 -10.62 -27.00 3.50
CA ASP A 54 -11.54 -28.13 3.61
C ASP A 54 -10.82 -29.50 3.45
N ASP A 55 -9.71 -29.52 2.72
CA ASP A 55 -8.81 -30.67 2.58
C ASP A 55 -7.35 -30.23 2.73
N MET A 56 -6.65 -30.82 3.69
CA MET A 56 -5.21 -30.68 3.83
C MET A 56 -4.58 -32.05 4.12
N VAL A 57 -3.56 -32.39 3.35
CA VAL A 57 -2.78 -33.62 3.54
C VAL A 57 -1.31 -33.25 3.76
N VAL A 58 -0.74 -33.75 4.83
CA VAL A 58 0.68 -33.55 5.17
C VAL A 58 1.40 -34.89 5.15
N GLU A 59 2.47 -34.96 4.36
CA GLU A 59 3.38 -36.11 4.34
C GLU A 59 4.74 -35.66 4.86
N VAL A 60 5.31 -36.46 5.74
CA VAL A 60 6.64 -36.23 6.31
C VAL A 60 7.52 -37.45 6.07
N ALA A 61 8.60 -37.24 5.31
CA ALA A 61 9.65 -38.25 5.17
C ALA A 61 10.78 -37.90 6.14
N ARG A 62 10.90 -38.68 7.21
CA ARG A 62 11.85 -38.49 8.31
C ARG A 62 12.35 -39.86 8.80
N ASP A 63 13.64 -39.94 9.08
CA ASP A 63 14.30 -41.12 9.61
C ASP A 63 14.03 -42.41 8.79
N ARG A 64 14.00 -42.24 7.44
CA ARG A 64 13.69 -43.27 6.43
C ARG A 64 12.28 -43.85 6.52
N GLN A 65 11.36 -43.18 7.22
CA GLN A 65 9.95 -43.53 7.30
C GLN A 65 9.12 -42.40 6.66
N LEU A 66 8.00 -42.78 6.04
CA LEU A 66 7.01 -41.87 5.50
C LEU A 66 5.79 -41.87 6.40
N TYR A 67 5.40 -40.72 6.85
CA TYR A 67 4.23 -40.49 7.66
C TYR A 67 3.24 -39.61 6.90
N ARG A 68 1.94 -39.82 7.16
CA ARG A 68 0.86 -39.00 6.59
C ARG A 68 -0.18 -38.70 7.66
N GLN A 69 -0.74 -37.50 7.62
CA GLN A 69 -1.92 -37.10 8.36
C GLN A 69 -2.78 -36.17 7.53
N SER A 70 -4.11 -36.35 7.59
CA SER A 70 -5.09 -35.53 6.89
C SER A 70 -5.84 -34.64 7.85
N PHE A 71 -6.23 -33.47 7.38
CA PHE A 71 -6.92 -32.44 8.16
C PHE A 71 -8.05 -31.84 7.33
N SER A 72 -9.07 -31.34 8.00
CA SER A 72 -10.14 -30.53 7.40
C SER A 72 -10.54 -29.45 8.39
N ARG A 73 -10.58 -28.20 7.93
CA ARG A 73 -11.04 -27.03 8.70
C ARG A 73 -10.39 -26.92 10.09
N GLY A 74 -9.09 -27.18 10.15
CA GLY A 74 -8.31 -27.12 11.38
C GLY A 74 -8.30 -28.39 12.23
N PHE A 75 -9.08 -29.41 11.89
CA PHE A 75 -9.20 -30.64 12.67
C PHE A 75 -8.54 -31.83 11.98
N PRO A 76 -7.83 -32.70 12.74
CA PRO A 76 -7.32 -33.95 12.18
C PRO A 76 -8.48 -34.89 11.81
N GLN A 77 -8.36 -35.55 10.67
CA GLN A 77 -9.34 -36.52 10.17
C GLN A 77 -9.00 -37.96 10.59
N GLY A 78 -7.87 -38.13 11.24
CA GLY A 78 -7.39 -39.41 11.76
C GLY A 78 -6.05 -39.27 12.46
N PRO A 79 -5.52 -40.34 13.05
CA PRO A 79 -4.19 -40.32 13.65
C PRO A 79 -3.09 -40.18 12.61
N LEU A 80 -1.87 -39.90 13.07
CA LEU A 80 -0.69 -39.93 12.23
C LEU A 80 -0.40 -41.37 11.78
N GLU A 81 -0.45 -41.61 10.48
CA GLU A 81 -0.25 -42.94 9.88
C GLU A 81 1.21 -43.11 9.44
N SER A 82 1.82 -44.25 9.72
CA SER A 82 3.08 -44.67 9.12
C SER A 82 2.81 -45.44 7.84
N LEU A 83 3.28 -44.89 6.71
CA LEU A 83 3.16 -45.52 5.39
C LEU A 83 4.31 -46.47 5.05
N GLY A 84 5.24 -46.65 5.99
CA GLY A 84 6.39 -47.55 5.83
C GLY A 84 7.67 -46.87 5.39
N PRO A 85 8.70 -47.65 5.09
CA PRO A 85 10.03 -47.15 4.76
C PRO A 85 10.08 -46.43 3.40
N VAL A 86 10.83 -45.33 3.31
CA VAL A 86 11.05 -44.58 2.10
C VAL A 86 12.55 -44.32 1.87
N GLN A 87 13.01 -44.59 0.65
CA GLN A 87 14.38 -44.32 0.25
C GLN A 87 14.48 -42.98 -0.48
N ASN A 88 15.62 -42.30 -0.30
CA ASN A 88 15.98 -41.05 -1.01
C ASN A 88 14.96 -39.90 -0.92
N ARG A 89 14.06 -39.93 0.06
CA ARG A 89 13.08 -38.86 0.34
C ARG A 89 13.26 -38.38 1.76
N ARG A 90 13.29 -37.04 1.94
CA ARG A 90 13.30 -36.38 3.23
C ARG A 90 12.58 -35.03 3.13
N GLY A 91 11.96 -34.59 4.19
CA GLY A 91 11.28 -33.30 4.25
C GLY A 91 9.78 -33.42 4.42
N THR A 92 9.07 -32.34 4.21
CA THR A 92 7.62 -32.25 4.37
C THR A 92 6.98 -31.88 3.05
N ARG A 93 5.87 -32.53 2.70
CA ARG A 93 4.97 -32.16 1.62
C ARG A 93 3.64 -31.77 2.21
N ILE A 94 3.14 -30.60 1.84
CA ILE A 94 1.81 -30.12 2.22
C ILE A 94 1.00 -29.93 0.95
N ARG A 95 -0.18 -30.55 0.90
CA ARG A 95 -1.21 -30.27 -0.10
C ARG A 95 -2.41 -29.72 0.64
N PHE A 96 -2.99 -28.66 0.14
CA PHE A 96 -4.20 -28.08 0.72
C PHE A 96 -5.14 -27.56 -0.36
N HIS A 97 -6.42 -27.52 -0.04
CA HIS A 97 -7.46 -26.92 -0.83
C HIS A 97 -8.19 -25.86 0.03
N PRO A 98 -8.29 -24.61 -0.45
CA PRO A 98 -9.02 -23.56 0.28
C PRO A 98 -10.49 -23.90 0.42
N ASP A 99 -11.08 -23.68 1.61
CA ASP A 99 -12.47 -24.02 1.90
C ASP A 99 -13.46 -23.18 1.06
N PRO A 100 -14.27 -23.79 0.16
CA PRO A 100 -15.25 -23.08 -0.62
C PRO A 100 -16.32 -22.34 0.22
N GLN A 101 -16.58 -22.79 1.44
CA GLN A 101 -17.50 -22.09 2.35
C GLN A 101 -16.98 -20.73 2.81
N ILE A 102 -15.66 -20.54 2.80
CA ILE A 102 -15.00 -19.28 3.20
C ILE A 102 -14.67 -18.45 1.97
N PHE A 103 -14.11 -19.07 0.94
CA PHE A 103 -13.57 -18.36 -0.23
C PHE A 103 -14.50 -18.39 -1.46
N GLY A 104 -15.60 -19.12 -1.39
CA GLY A 104 -16.52 -19.36 -2.52
C GLY A 104 -16.01 -20.41 -3.51
N ASP A 105 -16.93 -21.01 -4.27
CA ASP A 105 -16.65 -22.11 -5.22
C ASP A 105 -15.79 -21.71 -6.41
N LYS A 106 -15.70 -20.41 -6.70
CA LYS A 106 -14.94 -19.85 -7.86
C LYS A 106 -13.56 -19.33 -7.47
N MET A 107 -13.12 -19.58 -6.24
CA MET A 107 -11.82 -19.12 -5.76
C MET A 107 -10.69 -19.80 -6.54
N VAL A 108 -9.82 -19.01 -7.12
CA VAL A 108 -8.61 -19.48 -7.84
C VAL A 108 -7.39 -18.75 -7.30
N LEU A 109 -6.38 -19.51 -6.93
CA LEU A 109 -5.08 -18.95 -6.53
C LEU A 109 -4.44 -18.24 -7.72
N LYS A 110 -4.02 -16.97 -7.54
CA LYS A 110 -3.37 -16.18 -8.59
C LYS A 110 -1.93 -16.68 -8.80
N ALA A 111 -1.70 -17.43 -9.88
CA ALA A 111 -0.40 -18.01 -10.23
C ALA A 111 0.73 -16.96 -10.26
N SER A 112 0.50 -15.79 -10.87
CA SER A 112 1.48 -14.70 -10.95
C SER A 112 1.91 -14.15 -9.59
N ARG A 113 0.99 -14.12 -8.61
CA ARG A 113 1.32 -13.70 -7.23
C ARG A 113 2.18 -14.75 -6.52
N LEU A 114 1.83 -16.02 -6.66
CA LEU A 114 2.57 -17.13 -6.08
C LEU A 114 3.97 -17.26 -6.71
N TYR A 115 4.08 -17.09 -8.03
CA TYR A 115 5.36 -17.11 -8.74
C TYR A 115 6.29 -15.99 -8.25
N ARG A 116 5.79 -14.75 -8.17
CA ARG A 116 6.57 -13.62 -7.62
C ARG A 116 7.02 -13.88 -6.19
N MET A 117 6.16 -14.47 -5.36
CA MET A 117 6.50 -14.83 -3.98
C MET A 117 7.57 -15.92 -3.92
N ALA A 118 7.46 -16.99 -4.73
CA ALA A 118 8.47 -18.03 -4.84
C ALA A 118 9.81 -17.47 -5.30
N ARG A 119 9.79 -16.64 -6.35
CA ARG A 119 10.98 -15.97 -6.90
C ARG A 119 11.66 -15.10 -5.85
N SER A 120 10.89 -14.33 -5.05
CA SER A 120 11.47 -13.51 -3.98
C SER A 120 12.14 -14.36 -2.90
N LYS A 121 11.59 -15.51 -2.54
CA LYS A 121 12.23 -16.40 -1.56
C LYS A 121 13.54 -17.00 -2.10
N ALA A 122 13.63 -17.28 -3.39
CA ALA A 122 14.84 -17.81 -3.98
C ALA A 122 16.03 -16.83 -3.92
N TYR A 123 15.82 -15.54 -4.18
CA TYR A 123 16.93 -14.56 -4.11
C TYR A 123 17.16 -13.99 -2.70
N LEU A 124 16.16 -14.01 -1.81
CA LEU A 124 16.34 -13.61 -0.42
C LEU A 124 17.07 -14.66 0.43
N PHE A 125 17.14 -15.91 -0.06
CA PHE A 125 17.87 -17.00 0.57
C PHE A 125 18.86 -17.62 -0.42
N PRO A 126 20.05 -17.05 -0.60
CA PRO A 126 21.07 -17.59 -1.48
C PRO A 126 21.33 -19.07 -1.19
N GLY A 127 21.36 -19.88 -2.26
CA GLY A 127 21.54 -21.33 -2.16
C GLY A 127 20.25 -22.15 -2.02
N VAL A 128 19.08 -21.51 -1.88
CA VAL A 128 17.79 -22.20 -1.96
C VAL A 128 17.38 -22.34 -3.41
N GLU A 129 17.10 -23.57 -3.84
CA GLU A 129 16.50 -23.87 -5.13
C GLU A 129 14.99 -24.07 -4.95
N ILE A 130 14.16 -23.32 -5.70
CA ILE A 130 12.72 -23.45 -5.73
C ILE A 130 12.30 -23.95 -7.10
N ARG A 131 11.67 -25.12 -7.15
CA ARG A 131 11.09 -25.69 -8.35
C ARG A 131 9.62 -25.30 -8.42
N TRP A 132 9.30 -24.48 -9.39
CA TRP A 132 7.97 -23.98 -9.65
C TRP A 132 7.29 -24.84 -10.71
N ARG A 133 6.00 -25.18 -10.50
CA ARG A 133 5.16 -25.84 -11.48
C ARG A 133 3.71 -25.44 -11.28
N ILE A 134 3.02 -25.11 -12.37
CA ILE A 134 1.57 -24.84 -12.40
C ILE A 134 0.93 -25.58 -13.58
N ASP A 135 -0.40 -25.61 -13.59
CA ASP A 135 -1.16 -26.07 -14.73
C ASP A 135 -0.79 -25.20 -15.97
N PRO A 136 -0.41 -25.79 -17.10
CA PRO A 136 -0.08 -25.05 -18.32
C PRO A 136 -1.17 -24.07 -18.78
N ALA A 137 -2.45 -24.35 -18.49
CA ALA A 137 -3.56 -23.47 -18.81
C ALA A 137 -3.53 -22.12 -18.04
N LEU A 138 -2.79 -22.06 -16.93
CA LEU A 138 -2.61 -20.85 -16.10
C LEU A 138 -1.32 -20.10 -16.41
N ALA A 139 -0.50 -20.61 -17.33
CA ALA A 139 0.75 -19.99 -17.70
C ALA A 139 0.52 -18.70 -18.52
N THR A 140 1.41 -17.72 -18.32
CA THR A 140 1.45 -16.46 -19.06
C THR A 140 2.91 -16.14 -19.39
N ASP A 141 3.16 -15.12 -20.21
CA ASP A 141 4.53 -14.68 -20.53
C ASP A 141 5.37 -14.37 -19.28
N ASP A 142 4.75 -13.79 -18.25
CA ASP A 142 5.40 -13.46 -16.98
C ASP A 142 5.37 -14.59 -15.94
N THR A 143 4.65 -15.67 -16.19
CA THR A 143 4.45 -16.77 -15.24
C THR A 143 4.52 -18.10 -15.98
N PRO A 144 5.72 -18.70 -16.10
CA PRO A 144 5.90 -19.94 -16.86
C PRO A 144 5.23 -21.13 -16.16
N ALA A 145 4.87 -22.14 -16.95
CA ALA A 145 4.30 -23.39 -16.42
C ALA A 145 5.28 -24.13 -15.51
N GLU A 146 6.57 -24.11 -15.83
CA GLU A 146 7.66 -24.69 -15.04
C GLU A 146 8.85 -23.74 -14.98
N ALA A 147 9.51 -23.65 -13.83
CA ALA A 147 10.76 -22.91 -13.67
C ALA A 147 11.59 -23.45 -12.51
N VAL A 148 12.91 -23.29 -12.62
CA VAL A 148 13.84 -23.49 -11.52
C VAL A 148 14.36 -22.10 -11.12
N LEU A 149 14.04 -21.71 -9.90
CA LEU A 149 14.40 -20.41 -9.32
C LEU A 149 15.57 -20.63 -8.37
N HIS A 150 16.77 -20.22 -8.78
CA HIS A 150 17.99 -20.38 -8.02
C HIS A 150 18.92 -19.19 -8.26
N PHE A 151 19.24 -18.46 -7.19
CA PHE A 151 20.07 -17.26 -7.22
C PHE A 151 21.18 -17.40 -6.18
N PRO A 152 22.31 -18.06 -6.51
CA PRO A 152 23.42 -18.28 -5.57
C PRO A 152 24.03 -16.99 -5.03
N GLY A 153 24.13 -15.95 -5.87
CA GLY A 153 24.58 -14.60 -5.49
C GLY A 153 23.47 -13.70 -4.92
N GLY A 154 22.29 -14.27 -4.66
CA GLY A 154 21.22 -13.58 -3.95
C GLY A 154 20.62 -12.39 -4.72
N LEU A 155 20.58 -11.22 -4.07
CA LEU A 155 20.02 -10.00 -4.65
C LEU A 155 20.77 -9.52 -5.89
N ALA A 156 22.08 -9.70 -5.93
CA ALA A 156 22.91 -9.29 -7.07
C ALA A 156 22.58 -10.10 -8.32
N ASP A 157 22.51 -11.43 -8.21
CA ASP A 157 22.14 -12.30 -9.33
C ASP A 157 20.75 -11.98 -9.85
N PHE A 158 19.81 -11.77 -8.94
CA PHE A 158 18.44 -11.41 -9.32
C PHE A 158 18.38 -10.05 -10.01
N LEU A 159 19.14 -9.07 -9.52
CA LEU A 159 19.22 -7.74 -10.13
C LEU A 159 19.73 -7.85 -11.59
N VAL A 160 20.85 -8.53 -11.79
CA VAL A 160 21.44 -8.75 -13.13
C VAL A 160 20.45 -9.47 -14.07
N ALA A 161 19.83 -10.55 -13.58
CA ALA A 161 18.85 -11.30 -14.37
C ALA A 161 17.60 -10.46 -14.74
N THR A 162 17.25 -9.48 -13.90
CA THR A 162 16.08 -8.62 -14.14
C THR A 162 16.40 -7.46 -15.09
N LEU A 163 17.63 -6.94 -15.03
CA LEU A 163 18.08 -5.85 -15.91
C LEU A 163 18.24 -6.31 -17.36
N GLY A 164 18.63 -7.59 -17.60
CA GLY A 164 18.83 -8.11 -18.93
C GLY A 164 19.82 -7.26 -19.76
N GLU A 165 19.38 -6.75 -20.88
CA GLU A 165 20.17 -5.93 -21.83
C GLU A 165 20.07 -4.41 -21.57
N GLN A 166 19.50 -3.98 -20.43
CA GLN A 166 19.38 -2.55 -20.12
C GLN A 166 20.75 -1.89 -19.98
N THR A 167 20.91 -0.71 -20.57
CA THR A 167 22.15 0.07 -20.46
C THR A 167 22.29 0.69 -19.08
N VAL A 168 23.46 0.47 -18.48
CA VAL A 168 23.73 0.86 -17.08
C VAL A 168 24.91 1.85 -17.03
N VAL A 169 24.87 2.74 -16.03
CA VAL A 169 25.90 3.78 -15.82
C VAL A 169 27.19 3.16 -15.28
N ALA A 170 27.09 2.24 -14.34
CA ALA A 170 28.21 1.51 -13.76
C ALA A 170 28.26 0.08 -14.34
N PRO A 171 29.43 -0.44 -14.76
CA PRO A 171 29.52 -1.80 -15.31
C PRO A 171 29.19 -2.86 -14.27
N GLU A 172 29.45 -2.60 -13.00
CA GLU A 172 29.15 -3.49 -11.88
C GLU A 172 28.07 -2.86 -10.99
N ALA A 173 27.16 -3.70 -10.50
CA ALA A 173 26.17 -3.29 -9.54
C ALA A 173 26.81 -2.99 -8.18
N PHE A 174 26.36 -1.95 -7.50
CA PHE A 174 26.71 -1.75 -6.09
C PHE A 174 25.92 -2.74 -5.24
N ALA A 175 26.54 -3.84 -4.88
CA ALA A 175 25.94 -4.90 -4.10
C ALA A 175 26.79 -5.30 -2.89
N GLY A 176 26.11 -5.73 -1.83
CA GLY A 176 26.79 -6.16 -0.62
C GLY A 176 25.88 -6.95 0.31
N ARG A 177 26.53 -7.69 1.20
CA ARG A 177 25.90 -8.43 2.29
C ARG A 177 26.77 -8.34 3.52
N VAL A 178 26.20 -7.87 4.62
CA VAL A 178 26.90 -7.68 5.89
C VAL A 178 26.11 -8.31 7.02
N GLU A 179 26.73 -9.23 7.73
CA GLU A 179 26.23 -9.73 9.01
C GLU A 179 26.59 -8.71 10.09
N LEU A 180 25.62 -8.34 10.90
CA LEU A 180 25.80 -7.33 11.94
C LEU A 180 26.39 -7.96 13.21
N PRO A 181 27.28 -7.26 13.93
CA PRO A 181 27.83 -7.77 15.18
C PRO A 181 26.71 -8.04 16.21
N ASP A 182 27.01 -8.87 17.20
CA ASP A 182 26.14 -9.23 18.32
C ASP A 182 24.79 -9.84 17.88
N ASN A 183 24.81 -10.58 16.77
CA ASN A 183 23.59 -11.19 16.20
C ASN A 183 22.43 -10.21 15.96
N ARG A 184 22.73 -8.92 15.75
CA ARG A 184 21.71 -7.89 15.47
C ARG A 184 21.08 -8.01 14.10
N GLY A 185 21.48 -9.02 13.32
CA GLY A 185 20.87 -9.32 12.05
C GLY A 185 21.81 -9.14 10.86
N ARG A 186 21.26 -8.80 9.70
CA ARG A 186 21.97 -8.72 8.43
C ARG A 186 21.37 -7.66 7.53
N VAL A 187 22.21 -6.99 6.75
CA VAL A 187 21.79 -6.08 5.68
C VAL A 187 22.34 -6.60 4.36
N GLU A 188 21.47 -6.69 3.36
CA GLU A 188 21.82 -7.04 1.99
C GLU A 188 21.24 -6.01 1.03
N TRP A 189 21.99 -5.66 -0.01
CA TRP A 189 21.53 -4.74 -1.03
C TRP A 189 22.12 -5.08 -2.39
N ALA A 190 21.42 -4.65 -3.45
CA ALA A 190 21.93 -4.59 -4.81
C ALA A 190 21.30 -3.39 -5.50
N LEU A 191 22.11 -2.53 -6.08
CA LEU A 191 21.69 -1.27 -6.70
C LEU A 191 22.41 -1.10 -8.03
N GLN A 192 21.66 -0.69 -9.07
CA GLN A 192 22.21 -0.33 -10.35
C GLN A 192 21.56 0.93 -10.89
N TRP A 193 22.35 1.81 -11.47
CA TRP A 193 21.91 3.04 -12.12
C TRP A 193 21.69 2.81 -13.61
N LEU A 194 20.49 3.08 -14.09
CA LEU A 194 20.13 2.99 -15.49
C LEU A 194 20.53 4.26 -16.23
N GLU A 195 21.01 4.14 -17.47
CA GLU A 195 21.23 5.30 -18.33
C GLU A 195 19.91 5.95 -18.75
N TYR A 196 18.90 5.13 -19.04
CA TYR A 196 17.59 5.57 -19.50
C TYR A 196 16.48 4.83 -18.75
N GLY A 197 15.35 5.51 -18.57
CA GLY A 197 14.14 4.97 -17.98
C GLY A 197 14.02 5.18 -16.47
N ASP A 198 12.85 4.80 -15.97
CA ASP A 198 12.54 4.82 -14.55
C ASP A 198 12.94 3.49 -13.93
N GLY A 199 13.70 3.54 -12.86
CA GLY A 199 14.04 2.38 -12.07
C GLY A 199 12.90 1.99 -11.11
N TRP A 200 13.16 0.97 -10.33
CA TRP A 200 12.25 0.53 -9.27
C TRP A 200 13.02 0.13 -8.01
N THR A 201 12.35 0.20 -6.86
CA THR A 201 12.91 -0.26 -5.59
C THR A 201 12.02 -1.33 -4.99
N SER A 202 12.62 -2.43 -4.56
CA SER A 202 11.94 -3.45 -3.75
C SER A 202 12.68 -3.67 -2.44
N SER A 203 11.99 -3.49 -1.33
CA SER A 203 12.56 -3.65 0.00
C SER A 203 11.87 -4.75 0.79
N TYR A 204 12.64 -5.36 1.69
CA TYR A 204 12.22 -6.51 2.49
C TYR A 204 12.73 -6.39 3.93
N CYS A 205 11.92 -6.83 4.88
CA CYS A 205 12.34 -7.05 6.26
C CYS A 205 11.97 -8.46 6.70
N ASN A 206 12.96 -9.25 7.14
CA ASN A 206 12.78 -10.66 7.50
C ASN A 206 12.01 -11.43 6.43
N THR A 207 12.34 -11.20 5.16
CA THR A 207 11.72 -11.75 3.95
C THR A 207 10.28 -11.31 3.66
N ILE A 208 9.73 -10.43 4.45
CA ILE A 208 8.41 -9.82 4.20
C ILE A 208 8.61 -8.63 3.27
N PRO A 209 7.92 -8.56 2.13
CA PRO A 209 8.00 -7.40 1.26
C PRO A 209 7.41 -6.16 1.94
N THR A 210 8.08 -5.03 1.78
CA THR A 210 7.68 -3.73 2.31
C THR A 210 7.40 -2.74 1.17
N PRO A 211 6.30 -2.91 0.43
CA PRO A 211 6.02 -2.09 -0.76
C PRO A 211 5.84 -0.60 -0.44
N MET A 212 5.52 -0.24 0.80
CA MET A 212 5.47 1.14 1.27
C MET A 212 6.80 1.60 1.89
N GLY A 213 7.89 0.83 1.71
CA GLY A 213 9.21 1.14 2.24
C GLY A 213 9.29 1.10 3.76
N GLY A 214 9.92 2.10 4.34
CA GLY A 214 10.04 2.24 5.79
C GLY A 214 11.42 2.72 6.24
N SER A 215 11.72 2.52 7.52
CA SER A 215 12.95 3.00 8.16
C SER A 215 14.23 2.47 7.51
N HIS A 216 14.27 1.21 7.08
CA HIS A 216 15.42 0.62 6.39
C HIS A 216 15.67 1.26 5.02
N GLU A 217 14.62 1.54 4.26
CA GLU A 217 14.73 2.22 2.97
C GLU A 217 15.19 3.67 3.15
N ASN A 218 14.69 4.36 4.18
CA ASN A 218 15.17 5.70 4.52
C ASN A 218 16.67 5.73 4.83
N GLY A 219 17.16 4.73 5.56
CA GLY A 219 18.59 4.56 5.84
C GLY A 219 19.40 4.32 4.57
N PHE A 220 18.92 3.47 3.67
CA PHE A 220 19.55 3.19 2.38
C PHE A 220 19.64 4.46 1.51
N ARG A 221 18.54 5.17 1.37
CA ARG A 221 18.46 6.45 0.63
C ARG A 221 19.41 7.51 1.19
N SER A 222 19.48 7.59 2.53
CA SER A 222 20.40 8.48 3.23
C SER A 222 21.87 8.12 2.96
N ALA A 223 22.21 6.85 3.01
CA ALA A 223 23.57 6.36 2.77
C ALA A 223 24.07 6.74 1.37
N ILE A 224 23.28 6.46 0.33
CA ILE A 224 23.65 6.77 -1.06
C ILE A 224 23.78 8.29 -1.28
N SER A 225 22.82 9.07 -0.78
CA SER A 225 22.85 10.53 -0.92
C SER A 225 24.04 11.17 -0.20
N ARG A 226 24.32 10.71 1.04
CA ARG A 226 25.47 11.22 1.82
C ARG A 226 26.81 10.79 1.25
N GLY A 227 26.92 9.55 0.73
CA GLY A 227 28.13 9.06 0.09
C GLY A 227 28.48 9.88 -1.16
N LEU A 228 27.50 10.17 -2.05
CA LEU A 228 27.71 11.03 -3.21
C LEU A 228 28.10 12.46 -2.83
N LYS A 229 27.49 13.02 -1.78
CA LYS A 229 27.88 14.36 -1.27
C LYS A 229 29.30 14.36 -0.73
N ALA A 230 29.67 13.38 0.07
CA ALA A 230 31.02 13.24 0.63
C ALA A 230 32.06 13.10 -0.51
N TYR A 231 31.75 12.32 -1.54
CA TYR A 231 32.59 12.21 -2.72
C TYR A 231 32.70 13.57 -3.46
N GLY A 232 31.61 14.31 -3.59
CA GLY A 232 31.61 15.66 -4.14
C GLY A 232 32.46 16.65 -3.34
N GLU A 233 32.46 16.56 -2.01
CA GLU A 233 33.31 17.36 -1.15
C GLU A 233 34.81 17.00 -1.34
N LEU A 234 35.14 15.70 -1.42
CA LEU A 234 36.49 15.24 -1.70
C LEU A 234 37.02 15.72 -3.06
N THR A 235 36.16 15.81 -4.06
CA THR A 235 36.50 16.29 -5.41
C THR A 235 36.32 17.79 -5.58
N ALA A 236 36.07 18.53 -4.49
CA ALA A 236 35.82 19.98 -4.47
C ALA A 236 34.65 20.44 -5.35
N ASN A 237 33.69 19.57 -5.64
CA ASN A 237 32.50 19.88 -6.43
C ASN A 237 31.38 20.45 -5.53
N LYS A 238 31.32 21.78 -5.42
CA LYS A 238 30.35 22.50 -4.58
C LYS A 238 28.89 22.24 -4.96
N ARG A 239 28.59 21.82 -6.21
CA ARG A 239 27.23 21.54 -6.68
C ARG A 239 26.64 20.27 -6.01
N ALA A 240 27.50 19.37 -5.54
CA ALA A 240 27.09 18.14 -4.83
C ALA A 240 26.23 18.42 -3.58
N ALA A 241 26.41 19.55 -2.92
CA ALA A 241 25.65 19.92 -1.73
C ALA A 241 24.13 20.00 -1.98
N GLN A 242 23.69 20.26 -3.23
CA GLN A 242 22.29 20.40 -3.62
C GLN A 242 21.60 19.05 -3.94
N VAL A 243 22.35 17.97 -4.05
CA VAL A 243 21.83 16.62 -4.37
C VAL A 243 20.97 16.11 -3.22
N THR A 244 19.77 15.67 -3.52
CA THR A 244 18.89 14.97 -2.56
C THR A 244 18.94 13.47 -2.77
N ALA A 245 18.35 12.70 -1.87
CA ALA A 245 18.23 11.26 -2.05
C ALA A 245 17.40 10.88 -3.29
N ASP A 246 16.41 11.69 -3.64
CA ASP A 246 15.62 11.48 -4.87
C ASP A 246 16.47 11.71 -6.13
N ASP A 247 17.34 12.71 -6.14
CA ASP A 247 18.25 12.97 -7.26
C ASP A 247 19.29 11.83 -7.41
N ALA A 248 19.82 11.34 -6.29
CA ALA A 248 20.84 10.27 -6.25
C ALA A 248 20.30 8.89 -6.67
N LEU A 249 19.01 8.64 -6.39
CA LEU A 249 18.35 7.36 -6.66
C LEU A 249 17.37 7.39 -7.84
N ALA A 250 17.22 8.51 -8.52
CA ALA A 250 16.39 8.56 -9.71
C ALA A 250 16.98 7.64 -10.80
N GLY A 251 16.13 6.92 -11.54
CA GLY A 251 16.56 5.95 -12.57
C GLY A 251 17.40 4.80 -12.02
N THR A 252 17.22 4.41 -10.76
CA THR A 252 17.92 3.25 -10.19
C THR A 252 17.00 2.06 -10.04
N THR A 253 17.55 0.88 -10.25
CA THR A 253 16.92 -0.39 -9.85
C THR A 253 17.60 -0.89 -8.60
N ALA A 254 16.83 -1.02 -7.51
CA ALA A 254 17.36 -1.34 -6.19
C ALA A 254 16.61 -2.47 -5.49
N LEU A 255 17.37 -3.30 -4.82
CA LEU A 255 16.90 -4.33 -3.90
C LEU A 255 17.53 -4.10 -2.54
N LEU A 256 16.73 -4.10 -1.50
CA LEU A 256 17.17 -3.99 -0.11
C LEU A 256 16.53 -5.06 0.74
N SER A 257 17.29 -5.81 1.49
CA SER A 257 16.80 -6.79 2.45
C SER A 257 17.48 -6.62 3.80
N VAL A 258 16.69 -6.47 4.85
CA VAL A 258 17.19 -6.44 6.22
C VAL A 258 16.64 -7.61 7.00
N PHE A 259 17.47 -8.21 7.83
CA PHE A 259 17.08 -9.20 8.82
C PHE A 259 17.41 -8.62 10.18
N ILE A 260 16.40 -8.34 10.97
CA ILE A 260 16.56 -7.75 12.31
C ILE A 260 15.68 -8.49 13.31
N PRO A 261 16.09 -8.56 14.58
CA PRO A 261 15.24 -9.08 15.64
C PRO A 261 14.06 -8.11 15.85
N ASP A 262 12.89 -8.66 16.20
CA ASP A 262 11.68 -7.94 16.62
C ASP A 262 11.28 -6.73 15.77
N PRO A 263 11.11 -6.89 14.44
CA PRO A 263 10.73 -5.79 13.58
C PRO A 263 9.31 -5.30 13.87
N GLN A 264 9.16 -3.99 13.97
CA GLN A 264 7.87 -3.35 14.09
C GLN A 264 7.40 -2.86 12.72
N PHE A 265 6.15 -3.13 12.37
CA PHE A 265 5.55 -2.71 11.12
C PHE A 265 4.37 -1.77 11.37
N GLN A 266 4.12 -0.90 10.42
CA GLN A 266 2.90 -0.12 10.38
C GLN A 266 1.79 -0.96 9.73
N GLY A 267 0.71 -1.21 10.49
CA GLY A 267 -0.44 -2.00 10.04
C GLY A 267 -0.25 -3.52 10.08
N GLN A 268 -1.37 -4.24 9.95
CA GLN A 268 -1.41 -5.71 10.00
C GLN A 268 -0.81 -6.36 8.74
N THR A 269 -0.88 -5.71 7.60
CA THR A 269 -0.33 -6.18 6.32
C THR A 269 1.19 -6.14 6.25
N LYS A 270 1.85 -5.48 7.23
CA LYS A 270 3.32 -5.37 7.34
C LYS A 270 3.99 -4.70 6.14
N GLU A 271 3.30 -3.82 5.45
CA GLU A 271 3.77 -3.20 4.20
C GLU A 271 4.84 -2.13 4.41
N LYS A 272 4.99 -1.63 5.64
CA LYS A 272 5.98 -0.59 5.97
C LYS A 272 6.70 -0.91 7.26
N LEU A 273 8.04 -0.91 7.22
CA LEU A 273 8.87 -1.10 8.42
C LEU A 273 8.91 0.21 9.23
N ALA A 274 8.58 0.11 10.53
CA ALA A 274 8.54 1.24 11.44
C ALA A 274 9.67 1.28 12.48
N THR A 275 10.49 0.23 12.58
CA THR A 275 11.62 0.13 13.54
C THR A 275 12.63 1.26 13.32
N PRO A 276 12.77 2.26 14.25
CA PRO A 276 13.62 3.43 14.01
C PRO A 276 15.10 3.10 13.88
N GLU A 277 15.57 2.08 14.61
CA GLU A 277 16.97 1.64 14.64
C GLU A 277 17.43 1.13 13.28
N ALA A 278 16.52 0.58 12.47
CA ALA A 278 16.83 0.09 11.13
C ALA A 278 17.38 1.21 10.21
N THR A 279 16.95 2.47 10.40
CA THR A 279 17.47 3.60 9.64
C THR A 279 18.98 3.78 9.85
N ARG A 280 19.41 3.87 11.10
CA ARG A 280 20.82 4.10 11.44
C ARG A 280 21.70 2.90 11.06
N LEU A 281 21.17 1.71 11.29
CA LEU A 281 21.85 0.45 11.03
C LEU A 281 22.12 0.28 9.52
N VAL A 282 21.12 0.48 8.68
CA VAL A 282 21.28 0.38 7.22
C VAL A 282 22.15 1.52 6.70
N GLU A 283 21.93 2.76 7.18
CA GLU A 283 22.71 3.92 6.75
C GLU A 283 24.20 3.72 7.02
N ALA A 284 24.59 3.35 8.24
CA ALA A 284 26.00 3.15 8.58
C ALA A 284 26.64 2.03 7.74
N THR A 285 25.95 0.87 7.68
CA THR A 285 26.47 -0.30 6.95
C THR A 285 26.65 -0.01 5.45
N VAL A 286 25.62 0.55 4.81
CA VAL A 286 25.64 0.79 3.36
C VAL A 286 26.59 1.92 3.00
N LYS A 287 26.64 2.99 3.81
CA LYS A 287 27.50 4.15 3.54
C LYS A 287 28.97 3.78 3.45
N ASP A 288 29.48 3.00 4.42
CA ASP A 288 30.90 2.61 4.42
C ASP A 288 31.25 1.80 3.15
N HIS A 289 30.41 0.89 2.74
CA HIS A 289 30.59 0.12 1.51
C HIS A 289 30.44 0.97 0.26
N PHE A 290 29.57 1.97 0.28
CA PHE A 290 29.37 2.87 -0.84
C PHE A 290 30.57 3.81 -1.01
N ASP A 291 31.14 4.31 0.07
CA ASP A 291 32.37 5.12 0.04
C ASP A 291 33.53 4.32 -0.57
N HIS A 292 33.65 3.03 -0.24
CA HIS A 292 34.62 2.13 -0.88
C HIS A 292 34.34 1.90 -2.37
N PHE A 293 33.07 1.68 -2.74
CA PHE A 293 32.66 1.50 -4.13
C PHE A 293 33.02 2.73 -5.00
N LEU A 294 32.74 3.93 -4.50
CA LEU A 294 33.08 5.18 -5.18
C LEU A 294 34.59 5.39 -5.30
N SER A 295 35.34 5.04 -4.26
CA SER A 295 36.79 5.17 -4.24
C SER A 295 37.50 4.15 -5.16
N ALA A 296 36.93 2.96 -5.31
CA ALA A 296 37.51 1.91 -6.17
C ALA A 296 37.35 2.21 -7.67
N ALA A 297 36.32 3.01 -8.06
CA ALA A 297 36.03 3.32 -9.46
C ALA A 297 35.78 4.83 -9.66
N PRO A 298 36.81 5.71 -9.60
CA PRO A 298 36.64 7.17 -9.63
C PRO A 298 35.88 7.69 -10.84
N LYS A 299 36.09 7.14 -12.04
CA LYS A 299 35.36 7.52 -13.25
C LYS A 299 33.86 7.22 -13.18
N VAL A 300 33.51 6.09 -12.55
CA VAL A 300 32.10 5.73 -12.32
C VAL A 300 31.50 6.66 -11.27
N ALA A 301 32.23 6.92 -10.18
CA ALA A 301 31.81 7.82 -9.12
C ALA A 301 31.54 9.25 -9.63
N GLU A 302 32.43 9.78 -10.48
CA GLU A 302 32.28 11.07 -11.12
C GLU A 302 31.01 11.12 -12.00
N ARG A 303 30.79 10.10 -12.83
CA ARG A 303 29.60 10.00 -13.68
C ARG A 303 28.31 9.88 -12.88
N LEU A 304 28.31 9.11 -11.78
CA LEU A 304 27.15 9.02 -10.87
C LEU A 304 26.86 10.37 -10.20
N LEU A 305 27.90 11.07 -9.75
CA LEU A 305 27.78 12.37 -9.14
C LEU A 305 27.24 13.41 -10.14
N GLU A 306 27.77 13.45 -11.36
CA GLU A 306 27.30 14.35 -12.41
C GLU A 306 25.81 14.11 -12.74
N ASN A 307 25.42 12.86 -12.93
CA ASN A 307 24.01 12.51 -13.16
C ASN A 307 23.09 12.97 -12.02
N ALA A 308 23.53 12.84 -10.77
CA ALA A 308 22.77 13.30 -9.62
C ALA A 308 22.69 14.83 -9.53
N ILE A 309 23.77 15.53 -9.90
CA ILE A 309 23.83 17.01 -9.96
C ILE A 309 22.88 17.53 -11.05
N ASP A 310 22.91 16.96 -12.25
CA ASP A 310 22.05 17.37 -13.36
C ASP A 310 20.56 17.26 -12.99
N ARG A 311 20.18 16.19 -12.31
CA ARG A 311 18.82 16.00 -11.80
C ARG A 311 18.47 17.01 -10.71
N ALA A 312 19.40 17.31 -9.81
CA ALA A 312 19.21 18.32 -8.78
C ALA A 312 19.01 19.72 -9.41
N GLU A 313 19.81 20.07 -10.42
CA GLU A 313 19.69 21.34 -11.15
C GLU A 313 18.36 21.43 -11.90
N GLU A 314 17.94 20.37 -12.57
CA GLU A 314 16.64 20.32 -13.25
C GLU A 314 15.47 20.45 -12.26
N ARG A 315 15.51 19.76 -11.12
CA ARG A 315 14.53 19.90 -10.04
C ARG A 315 14.45 21.33 -9.52
N LEU A 316 15.61 21.96 -9.29
CA LEU A 316 15.71 23.36 -8.82
C LEU A 316 15.20 24.33 -9.88
N ARG A 317 15.51 24.11 -11.17
CA ARG A 317 14.99 24.89 -12.29
C ARG A 317 13.46 24.81 -12.34
N ARG A 318 12.89 23.60 -12.34
CA ARG A 318 11.42 23.39 -12.31
C ARG A 318 10.77 24.04 -11.09
N ARG A 319 11.45 24.02 -9.94
CA ARG A 319 10.97 24.70 -8.72
C ARG A 319 10.98 26.22 -8.90
N LYS A 320 12.04 26.80 -9.44
CA LYS A 320 12.12 28.25 -9.75
C LYS A 320 11.07 28.69 -10.77
N GLU A 321 10.86 27.93 -11.84
CA GLU A 321 9.81 28.16 -12.82
C GLU A 321 8.41 28.14 -12.19
N LYS A 322 8.15 27.21 -11.28
CA LYS A 322 6.91 27.18 -10.49
C LYS A 322 6.80 28.35 -9.51
N GLU A 323 7.88 28.80 -8.92
CA GLU A 323 7.90 29.96 -8.01
C GLU A 323 7.71 31.30 -8.76
N VAL A 324 8.26 31.42 -9.96
CA VAL A 324 8.03 32.60 -10.83
C VAL A 324 6.58 32.63 -11.29
N GLY A 325 6.01 31.50 -11.71
CA GLY A 325 4.58 31.40 -12.02
C GLY A 325 3.67 31.69 -10.82
N ARG A 326 4.11 31.37 -9.61
CA ARG A 326 3.38 31.67 -8.36
C ARG A 326 3.44 33.16 -7.97
N LYS A 327 4.58 33.83 -8.15
CA LYS A 327 4.71 35.24 -7.79
C LYS A 327 3.82 36.17 -8.61
N THR A 328 3.47 35.78 -9.84
CA THR A 328 2.54 36.51 -10.71
C THR A 328 1.07 36.33 -10.31
N ALA A 329 0.72 35.17 -9.72
CA ALA A 329 -0.66 34.82 -9.28
C ALA A 329 -0.97 35.28 -7.84
N THR A 330 0.04 35.51 -6.98
CA THR A 330 -0.12 35.66 -5.52
C THR A 330 -0.43 37.05 -5.02
N ARG A 331 -0.74 38.01 -5.89
CA ARG A 331 -0.96 39.41 -5.46
C ARG A 331 -2.36 39.69 -4.89
N LYS A 332 -3.31 38.76 -4.87
CA LYS A 332 -4.69 39.04 -4.42
C LYS A 332 -5.29 38.17 -3.30
N LEU A 333 -4.85 36.95 -3.05
CA LEU A 333 -5.27 36.15 -1.87
C LEU A 333 -4.22 35.06 -1.61
N ARG A 334 -3.84 34.83 -0.34
CA ARG A 334 -2.96 33.72 0.06
C ARG A 334 -3.75 32.39 0.07
N LEU A 335 -4.14 31.90 -1.09
CA LEU A 335 -4.82 30.61 -1.22
C LEU A 335 -3.85 29.45 -0.99
N PRO A 336 -4.31 28.27 -0.53
CA PRO A 336 -3.47 27.11 -0.35
C PRO A 336 -2.78 26.70 -1.66
N GLY A 337 -1.47 26.43 -1.60
CA GLY A 337 -0.70 26.13 -2.81
C GLY A 337 -1.10 24.83 -3.53
N LYS A 338 -1.81 23.93 -2.83
CA LYS A 338 -2.35 22.69 -3.39
C LYS A 338 -3.72 22.88 -4.06
N LEU A 339 -4.41 23.99 -3.82
CA LEU A 339 -5.70 24.28 -4.45
C LEU A 339 -5.51 24.56 -5.94
N ALA A 340 -6.19 23.81 -6.78
CA ALA A 340 -6.36 24.11 -8.20
C ALA A 340 -7.68 24.88 -8.36
N ASP A 341 -7.63 26.20 -8.29
CA ASP A 341 -8.80 27.06 -8.31
C ASP A 341 -9.48 27.13 -9.69
N CYS A 342 -10.75 27.57 -9.74
CA CYS A 342 -11.47 27.85 -10.97
C CYS A 342 -11.34 29.35 -11.35
N SER A 343 -11.64 29.68 -12.60
CA SER A 343 -11.49 31.05 -13.12
C SER A 343 -12.76 31.89 -13.12
N ALA A 344 -13.93 31.29 -12.92
CA ALA A 344 -15.21 32.00 -12.85
C ALA A 344 -15.25 32.96 -11.64
N ARG A 345 -15.90 34.09 -11.82
CA ARG A 345 -16.05 35.14 -10.80
C ARG A 345 -17.34 35.01 -10.00
N GLU A 346 -18.37 34.42 -10.60
CA GLU A 346 -19.67 34.25 -9.98
C GLU A 346 -19.69 32.95 -9.17
N ARG A 347 -19.99 33.04 -7.88
CA ARG A 347 -19.98 31.93 -6.93
C ARG A 347 -20.94 30.80 -7.32
N GLU A 348 -22.14 31.16 -7.77
CA GLU A 348 -23.25 30.20 -7.91
C GLU A 348 -22.97 29.06 -8.89
N ASP A 349 -22.17 29.31 -9.92
CA ASP A 349 -21.79 28.32 -10.92
C ASP A 349 -20.52 27.55 -10.59
N THR A 350 -19.89 27.84 -9.44
CA THR A 350 -18.59 27.26 -9.09
C THR A 350 -18.73 26.11 -8.10
N GLU A 351 -17.81 25.16 -8.20
CA GLU A 351 -17.77 23.94 -7.41
C GLU A 351 -16.37 23.68 -6.88
N LEU A 352 -16.25 23.35 -5.60
CA LEU A 352 -15.00 22.86 -5.01
C LEU A 352 -15.10 21.35 -4.77
N PHE A 353 -14.23 20.59 -5.43
CA PHE A 353 -14.04 19.16 -5.17
C PHE A 353 -12.94 18.97 -4.13
N ILE A 354 -13.29 18.40 -3.00
CA ILE A 354 -12.36 17.97 -1.95
C ILE A 354 -12.05 16.50 -2.22
N VAL A 355 -10.80 16.19 -2.52
CA VAL A 355 -10.39 14.85 -2.96
C VAL A 355 -9.33 14.24 -2.04
N GLU A 356 -9.34 12.92 -1.92
CA GLU A 356 -8.38 12.18 -1.14
C GLU A 356 -7.05 12.03 -1.87
N GLY A 357 -5.99 12.54 -1.26
CA GLY A 357 -4.62 12.34 -1.72
C GLY A 357 -4.22 13.07 -3.00
N ASP A 358 -2.92 13.06 -3.26
CA ASP A 358 -2.34 13.75 -4.44
C ASP A 358 -2.62 12.99 -5.74
N SER A 359 -2.80 11.65 -5.70
CA SER A 359 -3.09 10.82 -6.88
C SER A 359 -4.48 11.11 -7.44
N ALA A 360 -5.53 10.97 -6.62
CA ALA A 360 -6.88 11.33 -7.02
C ALA A 360 -6.99 12.83 -7.35
N GLY A 361 -6.27 13.68 -6.60
CA GLY A 361 -6.14 15.10 -6.89
C GLY A 361 -5.55 15.38 -8.27
N GLY A 362 -4.59 14.61 -8.74
CA GLY A 362 -4.02 14.69 -10.09
C GLY A 362 -5.03 14.35 -11.17
N SER A 363 -5.72 13.23 -11.03
CA SER A 363 -6.80 12.81 -11.92
C SER A 363 -7.94 13.84 -11.97
N ALA A 364 -8.40 14.31 -10.82
CA ALA A 364 -9.46 15.32 -10.72
C ALA A 364 -9.05 16.67 -11.33
N LYS A 365 -7.82 17.14 -11.10
CA LYS A 365 -7.26 18.36 -11.73
C LYS A 365 -7.23 18.27 -13.25
N SER A 366 -6.97 17.10 -13.80
CA SER A 366 -6.97 16.84 -15.24
C SER A 366 -8.39 16.70 -15.81
N ALA A 367 -9.32 16.15 -15.01
CA ALA A 367 -10.70 15.92 -15.39
C ALA A 367 -11.60 17.18 -15.34
N ARG A 368 -11.29 18.13 -14.45
CA ARG A 368 -12.16 19.28 -14.13
C ARG A 368 -12.41 20.23 -15.29
N LYS A 369 -13.53 20.92 -15.26
CA LYS A 369 -13.81 22.11 -16.07
C LYS A 369 -13.15 23.31 -15.37
N ARG A 370 -12.04 23.81 -15.92
CA ARG A 370 -11.20 24.86 -15.28
C ARG A 370 -11.93 26.17 -15.01
N GLU A 371 -12.96 26.43 -15.74
CA GLU A 371 -13.75 27.66 -15.58
C GLU A 371 -14.56 27.64 -14.28
N THR A 372 -15.23 26.52 -13.97
CA THR A 372 -16.22 26.44 -12.89
C THR A 372 -15.87 25.46 -11.77
N GLN A 373 -14.86 24.59 -11.96
CA GLN A 373 -14.53 23.57 -11.01
C GLN A 373 -13.13 23.76 -10.42
N ALA A 374 -13.05 23.84 -9.09
CA ALA A 374 -11.83 23.85 -8.30
C ALA A 374 -11.59 22.48 -7.67
N VAL A 375 -10.33 22.12 -7.41
CA VAL A 375 -9.93 20.87 -6.77
C VAL A 375 -8.96 21.13 -5.64
N LEU A 376 -9.27 20.64 -4.45
CA LEU A 376 -8.43 20.67 -3.26
C LEU A 376 -8.10 19.24 -2.82
N PRO A 377 -6.89 18.74 -3.05
CA PRO A 377 -6.46 17.46 -2.51
C PRO A 377 -6.13 17.58 -1.01
N LEU A 378 -6.60 16.61 -0.22
CA LEU A 378 -6.26 16.46 1.19
C LEU A 378 -5.25 15.33 1.36
N ARG A 379 -4.22 15.55 2.18
CA ARG A 379 -3.19 14.54 2.44
C ARG A 379 -3.55 13.69 3.64
N GLY A 380 -4.21 12.57 3.38
CA GLY A 380 -4.64 11.62 4.39
C GLY A 380 -5.88 12.08 5.17
N LYS A 381 -6.14 11.38 6.28
CA LYS A 381 -7.31 11.63 7.13
C LYS A 381 -7.14 12.95 7.89
N ILE A 382 -8.16 13.80 7.80
CA ILE A 382 -8.20 15.02 8.61
C ILE A 382 -8.41 14.68 10.09
N LEU A 383 -8.07 15.62 10.95
CA LEU A 383 -8.27 15.47 12.38
C LEU A 383 -9.77 15.41 12.73
N ASN A 384 -10.16 14.49 13.60
CA ASN A 384 -11.54 14.43 14.09
C ASN A 384 -11.80 15.59 15.06
N VAL A 385 -12.57 16.57 14.61
CA VAL A 385 -12.87 17.80 15.36
C VAL A 385 -13.66 17.58 16.64
N MET A 386 -14.47 16.51 16.73
CA MET A 386 -15.24 16.17 17.93
C MET A 386 -14.37 15.63 19.08
N SER A 387 -13.22 15.03 18.75
CA SER A 387 -12.33 14.44 19.75
C SER A 387 -11.06 15.25 20.02
N ALA A 388 -10.69 16.16 19.12
CA ALA A 388 -9.49 16.98 19.22
C ALA A 388 -9.69 18.21 20.13
N GLY A 389 -8.60 18.68 20.75
CA GLY A 389 -8.59 19.95 21.46
C GLY A 389 -8.37 21.13 20.52
N ALA A 390 -8.81 22.33 20.92
CA ALA A 390 -8.73 23.55 20.12
C ALA A 390 -7.33 23.85 19.59
N ASP A 391 -6.28 23.62 20.40
CA ASP A 391 -4.89 23.85 20.00
C ASP A 391 -4.45 22.93 18.84
N LYS A 392 -4.88 21.67 18.85
CA LYS A 392 -4.59 20.71 17.76
C LYS A 392 -5.35 21.05 16.48
N LEU A 393 -6.56 21.56 16.61
CA LEU A 393 -7.36 22.03 15.47
C LEU A 393 -6.69 23.23 14.79
N ALA A 394 -6.23 24.20 15.59
CA ALA A 394 -5.56 25.41 15.07
C ALA A 394 -4.23 25.09 14.37
N GLN A 395 -3.55 24.00 14.74
CA GLN A 395 -2.26 23.58 14.15
C GLN A 395 -2.43 22.63 12.96
N ASN A 396 -3.65 22.17 12.65
CA ASN A 396 -3.88 21.23 11.55
C ASN A 396 -3.87 21.94 10.20
N GLN A 397 -2.83 21.70 9.40
CA GLN A 397 -2.64 22.36 8.11
C GLN A 397 -3.75 22.02 7.10
N GLU A 398 -4.28 20.79 7.11
CA GLU A 398 -5.33 20.38 6.16
C GLU A 398 -6.64 21.14 6.43
N LEU A 399 -7.02 21.31 7.71
CA LEU A 399 -8.18 22.10 8.12
C LEU A 399 -7.99 23.60 7.86
N ALA A 400 -6.78 24.10 8.08
CA ALA A 400 -6.44 25.48 7.78
C ALA A 400 -6.52 25.76 6.26
N ASP A 401 -5.97 24.88 5.44
CA ASP A 401 -6.04 24.97 3.99
C ASP A 401 -7.47 24.89 3.46
N LEU A 402 -8.29 23.98 4.03
CA LEU A 402 -9.70 23.85 3.67
C LEU A 402 -10.48 25.13 4.01
N SER A 403 -10.30 25.65 5.22
CA SER A 403 -10.96 26.89 5.66
C SER A 403 -10.55 28.08 4.81
N LEU A 404 -9.26 28.17 4.45
CA LEU A 404 -8.74 29.23 3.60
C LEU A 404 -9.25 29.10 2.15
N ALA A 405 -9.36 27.88 1.63
CA ALA A 405 -9.91 27.63 0.29
C ALA A 405 -11.38 28.05 0.20
N LEU A 406 -12.16 27.81 1.25
CA LEU A 406 -13.58 28.15 1.31
C LEU A 406 -13.81 29.65 1.51
N GLY A 407 -12.96 30.32 2.29
CA GLY A 407 -12.99 31.78 2.53
C GLY A 407 -14.03 32.26 3.55
N CYS A 408 -15.01 31.43 3.93
CA CYS A 408 -16.18 31.83 4.74
C CYS A 408 -15.94 31.81 6.26
N GLY A 409 -14.72 31.52 6.74
CA GLY A 409 -14.43 31.39 8.17
C GLY A 409 -15.01 30.12 8.81
N THR A 410 -14.77 29.94 10.12
CA THR A 410 -15.22 28.77 10.91
C THR A 410 -15.86 29.21 12.24
N GLY A 411 -16.71 28.38 12.82
CA GLY A 411 -17.38 28.61 14.09
C GLY A 411 -18.14 29.93 14.12
N SER A 412 -17.86 30.78 15.11
CA SER A 412 -18.51 32.10 15.25
C SER A 412 -18.12 33.12 14.20
N ARG A 413 -17.10 32.84 13.38
CA ARG A 413 -16.64 33.71 12.27
C ARG A 413 -17.15 33.27 10.92
N PHE A 414 -18.00 32.26 10.85
CA PHE A 414 -18.62 31.82 9.62
C PHE A 414 -19.50 32.91 9.02
N ASN A 415 -19.23 33.26 7.75
CA ASN A 415 -20.01 34.21 6.99
C ASN A 415 -20.26 33.64 5.58
N GLU A 416 -21.53 33.44 5.23
CA GLU A 416 -21.91 32.91 3.89
C GLU A 416 -21.48 33.80 2.75
N ASP A 417 -21.53 35.14 2.92
CA ASP A 417 -21.21 36.08 1.85
C ASP A 417 -19.76 35.96 1.38
N ASP A 418 -18.85 35.51 2.28
CA ASP A 418 -17.45 35.28 1.97
C ASP A 418 -17.18 33.90 1.36
N LEU A 419 -18.20 33.04 1.24
CA LEU A 419 -18.06 31.72 0.64
C LEU A 419 -17.70 31.82 -0.84
N ARG A 420 -16.61 31.16 -1.24
CA ARG A 420 -16.03 31.27 -2.58
C ARG A 420 -16.69 30.37 -3.64
N TYR A 421 -17.38 29.32 -3.23
CA TYR A 421 -17.94 28.32 -4.15
C TYR A 421 -19.43 28.09 -3.90
N GLY A 422 -20.19 27.89 -4.99
CA GLY A 422 -21.61 27.58 -4.92
C GLY A 422 -21.90 26.18 -4.40
N LYS A 423 -21.03 25.21 -4.66
CA LYS A 423 -21.14 23.83 -4.15
C LYS A 423 -19.79 23.34 -3.62
N ILE A 424 -19.85 22.64 -2.50
CA ILE A 424 -18.72 21.93 -1.90
C ILE A 424 -19.01 20.43 -2.04
N ILE A 425 -18.12 19.71 -2.72
CA ILE A 425 -18.34 18.32 -3.09
C ILE A 425 -17.21 17.48 -2.50
N ILE A 426 -17.54 16.61 -1.57
CA ILE A 426 -16.62 15.61 -1.02
C ILE A 426 -16.55 14.46 -2.01
N MET A 427 -15.36 14.14 -2.49
CA MET A 427 -15.10 13.08 -3.46
C MET A 427 -13.95 12.22 -2.96
N THR A 428 -14.28 11.13 -2.29
CA THR A 428 -13.36 10.15 -1.70
C THR A 428 -13.48 8.81 -2.44
N ASP A 429 -12.50 7.95 -2.22
CA ASP A 429 -12.51 6.59 -2.74
C ASP A 429 -13.70 5.80 -2.17
N ALA A 430 -14.19 4.82 -2.92
CA ALA A 430 -15.34 4.02 -2.52
C ALA A 430 -14.92 2.81 -1.67
N ASP A 431 -14.01 3.02 -0.75
CA ASP A 431 -13.52 2.05 0.23
C ASP A 431 -13.79 2.51 1.66
N VAL A 432 -13.41 1.69 2.64
CA VAL A 432 -13.61 1.99 4.07
C VAL A 432 -12.82 3.23 4.54
N ASP A 433 -11.66 3.49 3.94
CA ASP A 433 -10.83 4.64 4.27
C ASP A 433 -11.44 5.93 3.71
N GLY A 434 -11.90 5.91 2.47
CA GLY A 434 -12.62 7.03 1.84
C GLY A 434 -13.94 7.35 2.55
N ALA A 435 -14.70 6.34 2.97
CA ALA A 435 -15.90 6.53 3.79
C ALA A 435 -15.57 7.18 5.15
N HIS A 436 -14.46 6.81 5.76
CA HIS A 436 -13.99 7.44 7.01
C HIS A 436 -13.56 8.90 6.79
N ILE A 437 -12.86 9.21 5.70
CA ILE A 437 -12.48 10.59 5.34
C ILE A 437 -13.73 11.44 5.09
N ALA A 438 -14.71 10.91 4.36
CA ALA A 438 -15.99 11.58 4.15
C ALA A 438 -16.72 11.85 5.48
N ALA A 439 -16.75 10.88 6.39
CA ALA A 439 -17.34 11.05 7.72
C ALA A 439 -16.62 12.12 8.56
N LEU A 440 -15.29 12.19 8.52
CA LEU A 440 -14.51 13.22 9.18
C LEU A 440 -14.77 14.62 8.60
N LEU A 441 -14.86 14.73 7.27
CA LEU A 441 -15.18 15.98 6.58
C LEU A 441 -16.62 16.44 6.88
N MET A 442 -17.59 15.54 6.82
CA MET A 442 -18.97 15.85 7.22
C MET A 442 -19.05 16.33 8.67
N THR A 443 -18.30 15.66 9.58
CA THR A 443 -18.21 16.06 10.98
C THR A 443 -17.61 17.46 11.15
N PHE A 444 -16.56 17.77 10.37
CA PHE A 444 -15.96 19.10 10.35
C PHE A 444 -16.95 20.17 9.89
N PHE A 445 -17.62 19.95 8.76
CA PHE A 445 -18.62 20.92 8.26
C PHE A 445 -19.81 21.08 9.21
N PHE A 446 -20.27 19.97 9.77
CA PHE A 446 -21.37 20.00 10.73
C PHE A 446 -21.03 20.82 11.99
N GLN A 447 -19.80 20.68 12.50
CA GLN A 447 -19.36 21.33 13.75
C GLN A 447 -18.89 22.78 13.53
N GLU A 448 -18.10 23.01 12.50
CA GLU A 448 -17.39 24.27 12.29
C GLU A 448 -18.06 25.18 11.26
N MET A 449 -18.87 24.64 10.36
CA MET A 449 -19.54 25.38 9.28
C MET A 449 -20.98 24.87 9.07
N PRO A 450 -21.83 24.82 10.11
CA PRO A 450 -23.19 24.26 10.00
C PRO A 450 -24.05 24.97 8.94
N GLY A 451 -23.81 26.25 8.71
CA GLY A 451 -24.48 27.01 7.65
C GLY A 451 -24.33 26.43 6.24
N LEU A 452 -23.22 25.72 5.94
CA LEU A 452 -23.07 25.07 4.63
C LEU A 452 -24.04 23.92 4.44
N VAL A 453 -24.36 23.19 5.51
CA VAL A 453 -25.35 22.10 5.50
C VAL A 453 -26.75 22.71 5.42
N ASP A 454 -27.04 23.69 6.27
CA ASP A 454 -28.36 24.35 6.32
C ASP A 454 -28.74 25.03 4.99
N LEU A 455 -27.76 25.55 4.28
CA LEU A 455 -27.93 26.18 2.95
C LEU A 455 -27.94 25.19 1.79
N GLY A 456 -27.75 23.87 2.06
CA GLY A 456 -27.69 22.83 1.04
C GLY A 456 -26.51 22.96 0.08
N ARG A 457 -25.37 23.50 0.56
CA ARG A 457 -24.16 23.71 -0.26
C ARG A 457 -23.20 22.52 -0.23
N LEU A 458 -23.40 21.55 0.67
CA LEU A 458 -22.54 20.39 0.86
C LEU A 458 -23.09 19.15 0.14
N TYR A 459 -22.21 18.46 -0.60
CA TYR A 459 -22.56 17.29 -1.39
C TYR A 459 -21.52 16.18 -1.25
N LEU A 460 -21.95 14.92 -1.43
CA LEU A 460 -21.09 13.76 -1.64
C LEU A 460 -21.13 13.36 -3.12
N ALA A 461 -19.99 13.16 -3.74
CA ALA A 461 -19.90 12.57 -5.06
C ALA A 461 -20.14 11.06 -4.99
N CYS A 462 -20.76 10.50 -6.02
CA CYS A 462 -20.97 9.06 -6.19
C CYS A 462 -20.17 8.56 -7.39
N PRO A 463 -18.85 8.35 -7.27
CA PRO A 463 -18.08 7.75 -8.34
C PRO A 463 -18.56 6.32 -8.60
N PRO A 464 -18.42 5.80 -9.83
CA PRO A 464 -18.78 4.42 -10.11
C PRO A 464 -17.77 3.45 -9.50
N LEU A 465 -18.27 2.32 -9.00
CA LEU A 465 -17.44 1.18 -8.56
C LEU A 465 -17.04 0.28 -9.72
N TYR A 466 -17.87 0.19 -10.76
CA TYR A 466 -17.65 -0.74 -11.86
C TYR A 466 -17.75 -0.06 -13.22
N ARG A 467 -16.89 -0.53 -14.12
CA ARG A 467 -17.03 -0.30 -15.56
C ARG A 467 -17.38 -1.62 -16.24
N LEU A 468 -18.45 -1.62 -17.01
CA LEU A 468 -18.87 -2.73 -17.85
C LEU A 468 -18.62 -2.38 -19.32
N SER A 469 -18.05 -3.29 -20.09
CA SER A 469 -17.85 -3.10 -21.53
C SER A 469 -18.17 -4.35 -22.31
N GLN A 470 -18.84 -4.18 -23.46
CA GLN A 470 -19.23 -5.25 -24.38
C GLN A 470 -19.39 -4.68 -25.80
N GLY A 471 -18.64 -5.18 -26.76
CA GLY A 471 -18.82 -4.83 -28.17
C GLY A 471 -18.80 -3.33 -28.49
N GLY A 472 -17.93 -2.55 -27.80
CA GLY A 472 -17.81 -1.10 -27.98
C GLY A 472 -18.79 -0.27 -27.11
N ARG A 473 -19.73 -0.89 -26.43
CA ARG A 473 -20.58 -0.23 -25.42
C ARG A 473 -19.88 -0.23 -24.08
N THR A 474 -19.97 0.90 -23.36
CA THR A 474 -19.46 1.04 -21.99
C THR A 474 -20.53 1.66 -21.12
N ALA A 475 -20.78 1.06 -19.96
CA ALA A 475 -21.60 1.63 -18.90
C ALA A 475 -20.86 1.58 -17.55
N TYR A 476 -21.35 2.36 -16.60
CA TYR A 476 -20.74 2.50 -15.28
C TYR A 476 -21.77 2.20 -14.21
N ALA A 477 -21.44 1.33 -13.27
CA ALA A 477 -22.30 1.01 -12.13
C ALA A 477 -21.74 1.63 -10.84
N ILE A 478 -22.61 2.23 -10.05
CA ILE A 478 -22.25 2.87 -8.78
C ILE A 478 -22.10 1.89 -7.62
N ASP A 479 -22.79 0.74 -7.71
CA ASP A 479 -22.80 -0.32 -6.71
C ASP A 479 -23.07 -1.68 -7.36
N ASP A 480 -23.08 -2.75 -6.56
CA ASP A 480 -23.33 -4.12 -7.02
C ASP A 480 -24.75 -4.29 -7.57
N ALA A 481 -25.76 -3.71 -6.94
CA ALA A 481 -27.15 -3.80 -7.39
C ALA A 481 -27.32 -3.14 -8.78
N HIS A 482 -26.72 -1.97 -8.99
CA HIS A 482 -26.73 -1.30 -10.29
C HIS A 482 -25.94 -2.09 -11.35
N ARG A 483 -24.81 -2.73 -10.97
CA ARG A 483 -24.10 -3.63 -11.88
C ARG A 483 -24.97 -4.79 -12.34
N GLU A 484 -25.71 -5.44 -11.44
CA GLU A 484 -26.61 -6.54 -11.78
C GLU A 484 -27.75 -6.08 -12.67
N GLN A 485 -28.32 -4.92 -12.42
CA GLN A 485 -29.34 -4.32 -13.28
C GLN A 485 -28.83 -4.07 -14.70
N LEU A 486 -27.62 -3.50 -14.83
CA LEU A 486 -27.00 -3.30 -16.14
C LEU A 486 -26.69 -4.62 -16.84
N MET A 487 -26.21 -5.62 -16.12
CA MET A 487 -25.94 -6.96 -16.67
C MET A 487 -27.21 -7.64 -17.16
N ALA A 488 -28.33 -7.51 -16.43
CA ALA A 488 -29.61 -8.10 -16.81
C ALA A 488 -30.31 -7.33 -17.94
N GLY A 489 -30.06 -6.03 -18.05
CA GLY A 489 -30.70 -5.14 -19.05
C GLY A 489 -29.81 -4.88 -20.27
N GLU A 490 -28.96 -3.88 -20.16
CA GLU A 490 -28.19 -3.34 -21.30
C GLU A 490 -27.12 -4.31 -21.86
N PHE A 491 -26.61 -5.22 -21.03
CA PHE A 491 -25.55 -6.18 -21.36
C PHE A 491 -26.05 -7.63 -21.46
N SER A 492 -27.36 -7.84 -21.61
CA SER A 492 -27.97 -9.18 -21.78
C SER A 492 -27.70 -9.85 -23.15
N GLY A 493 -27.00 -9.17 -24.07
CA GLY A 493 -26.70 -9.63 -25.42
C GLY A 493 -25.64 -10.76 -25.48
N ARG A 494 -25.53 -11.43 -26.66
CA ARG A 494 -24.48 -12.42 -26.92
C ARG A 494 -23.10 -11.74 -26.98
N GLY A 495 -22.20 -12.12 -26.09
CA GLY A 495 -20.82 -11.65 -26.02
C GLY A 495 -20.34 -11.57 -24.57
N LYS A 496 -19.02 -11.70 -24.38
CA LYS A 496 -18.41 -11.60 -23.04
C LYS A 496 -18.49 -10.13 -22.56
N VAL A 497 -19.07 -9.91 -21.41
CA VAL A 497 -19.03 -8.62 -20.72
C VAL A 497 -17.74 -8.55 -19.89
N GLU A 498 -16.93 -7.55 -20.14
CA GLU A 498 -15.77 -7.24 -19.31
C GLU A 498 -16.20 -6.31 -18.18
N VAL A 499 -16.02 -6.76 -16.95
CA VAL A 499 -16.32 -5.98 -15.74
C VAL A 499 -14.99 -5.63 -15.07
N SER A 500 -14.70 -4.34 -14.97
CA SER A 500 -13.54 -3.82 -14.23
C SER A 500 -14.03 -3.10 -12.98
N ARG A 501 -13.47 -3.42 -11.82
CA ARG A 501 -13.73 -2.71 -10.56
C ARG A 501 -12.66 -1.63 -10.35
N PHE A 502 -13.08 -0.40 -10.07
CA PHE A 502 -12.19 0.66 -9.63
C PHE A 502 -11.93 0.52 -8.12
N LYS A 503 -10.68 0.50 -7.72
CA LYS A 503 -10.30 0.46 -6.31
C LYS A 503 -10.26 1.85 -5.68
N GLY A 504 -10.01 2.88 -6.51
CA GLY A 504 -9.97 4.26 -6.07
C GLY A 504 -9.97 5.24 -7.24
N LEU A 505 -10.23 6.51 -6.94
CA LEU A 505 -10.31 7.61 -7.91
C LEU A 505 -8.98 7.85 -8.65
N GLY A 506 -7.86 7.52 -8.02
CA GLY A 506 -6.52 7.62 -8.62
C GLY A 506 -6.28 6.63 -9.77
N GLU A 507 -7.06 5.52 -9.81
CA GLU A 507 -7.00 4.52 -10.88
C GLU A 507 -7.90 4.87 -12.07
N MET A 508 -8.79 5.85 -11.91
CA MET A 508 -9.66 6.29 -12.99
C MET A 508 -8.93 7.23 -13.95
N PRO A 509 -8.88 6.92 -15.25
CA PRO A 509 -8.42 7.88 -16.24
C PRO A 509 -9.20 9.20 -16.14
N PRO A 510 -8.56 10.37 -16.30
CA PRO A 510 -9.21 11.67 -16.16
C PRO A 510 -10.48 11.85 -17.00
N GLN A 511 -10.52 11.26 -18.18
CA GLN A 511 -11.70 11.30 -19.05
C GLN A 511 -12.88 10.54 -18.43
N GLN A 512 -12.63 9.37 -17.83
CA GLN A 512 -13.69 8.60 -17.18
C GLN A 512 -14.21 9.31 -15.93
N LEU A 513 -13.29 9.84 -15.10
CA LEU A 513 -13.65 10.62 -13.91
C LEU A 513 -14.47 11.86 -14.28
N ARG A 514 -14.11 12.53 -15.39
CA ARG A 514 -14.91 13.64 -15.94
C ARG A 514 -16.31 13.19 -16.28
N ASP A 515 -16.43 12.14 -17.11
CA ASP A 515 -17.71 11.74 -17.70
C ASP A 515 -18.67 11.11 -16.68
N THR A 516 -18.17 10.52 -15.61
CA THR A 516 -18.99 9.83 -14.61
C THR A 516 -19.27 10.66 -13.36
N THR A 517 -18.28 11.43 -12.88
CA THR A 517 -18.31 12.01 -11.54
C THR A 517 -18.24 13.54 -11.52
N MET A 518 -17.54 14.16 -12.47
CA MET A 518 -17.36 15.62 -12.45
C MET A 518 -18.26 16.37 -13.41
N ASN A 519 -18.75 15.73 -14.48
CA ASN A 519 -19.63 16.39 -15.46
C ASN A 519 -21.02 16.64 -14.87
N PRO A 520 -21.46 17.91 -14.72
CA PRO A 520 -22.75 18.25 -14.12
C PRO A 520 -23.96 17.59 -14.78
N ALA A 521 -23.88 17.30 -16.09
CA ALA A 521 -24.98 16.71 -16.85
C ALA A 521 -25.14 15.20 -16.65
N LYS A 522 -24.12 14.50 -16.14
CA LYS A 522 -24.11 13.03 -16.09
C LYS A 522 -23.88 12.47 -14.68
N ARG A 523 -23.28 13.25 -13.81
CA ARG A 523 -22.90 12.80 -12.46
C ARG A 523 -24.10 12.67 -11.53
N LYS A 524 -23.92 11.85 -10.49
CA LYS A 524 -24.81 11.77 -9.34
C LYS A 524 -24.14 12.40 -8.12
N LEU A 525 -24.86 13.30 -7.45
CA LEU A 525 -24.44 13.89 -6.17
C LEU A 525 -25.53 13.62 -5.13
N LEU A 526 -25.10 13.32 -3.91
CA LEU A 526 -25.97 13.28 -2.75
C LEU A 526 -25.83 14.59 -1.98
N ARG A 527 -26.91 15.33 -1.80
CA ARG A 527 -26.92 16.53 -0.96
C ARG A 527 -26.94 16.11 0.50
N VAL A 528 -26.05 16.70 1.28
CA VAL A 528 -26.05 16.53 2.73
C VAL A 528 -27.08 17.50 3.30
N ASP A 529 -28.11 16.95 3.94
CA ASP A 529 -29.26 17.69 4.48
C ASP A 529 -29.62 17.14 5.85
N ILE A 530 -30.03 18.01 6.77
CA ILE A 530 -30.49 17.64 8.11
C ILE A 530 -31.87 18.24 8.30
N PRO A 531 -32.95 17.43 8.26
CA PRO A 531 -34.28 17.89 8.57
C PRO A 531 -34.32 18.56 9.96
N ALA A 532 -35.07 19.65 10.08
CA ALA A 532 -35.14 20.44 11.31
C ALA A 532 -35.56 19.58 12.52
N GLU A 533 -36.50 18.66 12.32
CA GLU A 533 -36.96 17.70 13.33
C GLU A 533 -35.92 16.67 13.74
N ALA A 534 -34.98 16.33 12.86
CA ALA A 534 -33.93 15.34 13.12
C ALA A 534 -32.63 15.95 13.70
N ARG A 535 -32.56 17.28 13.86
CA ARG A 535 -31.30 17.95 14.24
C ARG A 535 -30.76 17.53 15.61
N ALA A 536 -31.64 17.36 16.59
CA ALA A 536 -31.25 16.93 17.94
C ALA A 536 -30.73 15.48 17.94
N ASP A 537 -31.38 14.60 17.21
CA ASP A 537 -30.97 13.20 17.04
C ASP A 537 -29.66 13.09 16.28
N THR A 538 -29.48 13.94 15.25
CA THR A 538 -28.22 14.01 14.48
C THR A 538 -27.05 14.45 15.36
N ILE A 539 -27.22 15.46 16.21
CA ILE A 539 -26.19 15.91 17.17
C ILE A 539 -25.79 14.73 18.07
N ASN A 540 -26.78 14.04 18.65
CA ASN A 540 -26.56 12.87 19.50
C ASN A 540 -25.81 11.74 18.76
N LEU A 541 -26.21 11.45 17.53
CA LEU A 541 -25.60 10.42 16.71
C LEU A 541 -24.15 10.75 16.37
N VAL A 542 -23.87 11.99 15.95
CA VAL A 542 -22.51 12.46 15.67
C VAL A 542 -21.65 12.39 16.93
N GLU A 543 -22.17 12.76 18.09
CA GLU A 543 -21.42 12.63 19.38
C GLU A 543 -21.17 11.16 19.75
N ARG A 544 -22.12 10.26 19.52
CA ARG A 544 -21.94 8.83 19.77
C ARG A 544 -20.88 8.21 18.86
N LEU A 545 -20.87 8.56 17.57
CA LEU A 545 -19.98 7.95 16.58
C LEU A 545 -18.61 8.62 16.53
N MET A 546 -18.52 9.94 16.65
CA MET A 546 -17.30 10.72 16.44
C MET A 546 -16.72 11.30 17.73
N GLY A 547 -17.46 11.27 18.85
CA GLY A 547 -17.04 11.80 20.13
C GLY A 547 -15.87 11.03 20.79
N ARG A 548 -15.38 11.57 21.91
CA ARG A 548 -14.20 11.04 22.63
C ARG A 548 -14.41 9.69 23.33
N LYS A 549 -15.65 9.33 23.64
CA LYS A 549 -15.97 8.11 24.41
C LYS A 549 -16.14 6.89 23.48
N PRO A 550 -15.18 5.95 23.45
CA PRO A 550 -15.24 4.78 22.57
C PRO A 550 -16.39 3.83 22.95
N GLU A 551 -16.85 3.84 24.22
CA GLU A 551 -17.93 2.98 24.70
C GLU A 551 -19.24 3.25 23.95
N LYS A 552 -19.53 4.52 23.66
CA LYS A 552 -20.74 4.91 22.90
C LYS A 552 -20.73 4.33 21.46
N ARG A 553 -19.55 4.26 20.83
CA ARG A 553 -19.37 3.63 19.50
C ARG A 553 -19.54 2.13 19.57
N LEU A 554 -18.95 1.49 20.58
CA LEU A 554 -19.06 0.05 20.78
C LEU A 554 -20.53 -0.35 20.98
N GLU A 555 -21.27 0.39 21.80
CA GLU A 555 -22.70 0.17 22.01
C GLU A 555 -23.51 0.29 20.70
N PHE A 556 -23.21 1.31 19.89
CA PHE A 556 -23.83 1.47 18.58
C PHE A 556 -23.54 0.30 17.63
N ILE A 557 -22.26 -0.11 17.58
CA ILE A 557 -21.84 -1.26 16.78
C ILE A 557 -22.57 -2.54 17.22
N GLN A 558 -22.64 -2.82 18.53
CA GLN A 558 -23.32 -4.00 19.06
C GLN A 558 -24.82 -3.99 18.75
N GLN A 559 -25.47 -2.83 18.77
CA GLN A 559 -26.88 -2.72 18.44
C GLN A 559 -27.16 -2.97 16.95
N HIS A 560 -26.24 -2.62 16.05
CA HIS A 560 -26.44 -2.65 14.60
C HIS A 560 -25.69 -3.79 13.89
N ALA A 561 -24.76 -4.47 14.55
CA ALA A 561 -23.92 -5.53 13.96
C ALA A 561 -24.75 -6.64 13.27
N ARG A 562 -25.91 -6.99 13.81
CA ARG A 562 -26.82 -8.01 13.25
C ARG A 562 -27.44 -7.62 11.88
N PHE A 563 -27.37 -6.35 11.48
CA PHE A 563 -27.93 -5.85 10.23
C PHE A 563 -26.88 -5.68 9.13
N VAL A 564 -25.61 -5.92 9.45
CA VAL A 564 -24.50 -5.84 8.49
C VAL A 564 -24.54 -7.12 7.65
N GLN A 565 -24.76 -6.99 6.35
CA GLN A 565 -24.81 -8.10 5.39
C GLN A 565 -23.47 -8.36 4.72
N ASP A 566 -22.63 -7.33 4.58
CA ASP A 566 -21.30 -7.44 4.00
C ASP A 566 -20.28 -6.75 4.91
N VAL A 567 -19.21 -7.46 5.24
CA VAL A 567 -18.03 -6.91 5.91
C VAL A 567 -16.90 -6.94 4.89
N ASP A 568 -16.44 -5.77 4.48
CA ASP A 568 -15.26 -5.64 3.63
C ASP A 568 -14.03 -5.98 4.48
N ILE A 569 -13.49 -7.19 4.30
CA ILE A 569 -12.33 -7.72 5.05
C ILE A 569 -11.08 -7.69 4.15
#